data_9ab4ff2bd5f1e4482d8a45145224dc94
#
_entry.id   9ab4ff2bd5f1e4482d8a45145224dc94
#
_cell.length_a   1.000
_cell.length_b   1.000
_cell.length_c   1.000
_cell.angle_alpha   90.00
_cell.angle_beta   90.00
_cell.angle_gamma   90.00
#
_symmetry.space_group_name_H-M   'P 1'
#
loop_
_entity.id
_entity.type
_entity.pdbx_description
1 polymer ?
#
loop_
_entity_poly.entity_id
_entity_poly.type
_entity_poly.pdbx_seq_one_letter_code
_entity_poly.pdbx_strand_id
1 'polypeptide(L)' 'MLTTIEIGSCVSVQGHFVRRHANGMVTVRVGDQLYTGHPVNAAAAA' A
#
# COMPACT_ATOMS: atom_id res chain seq x y z
N MET A 1 1.13 2.80 -11.44
CA MET A 1 1.19 3.90 -10.45
C MET A 1 1.67 3.36 -9.11
N LEU A 2 2.58 4.05 -8.51
CA LEU A 2 3.13 3.61 -7.23
C LEU A 2 2.23 4.03 -6.08
N THR A 3 2.07 3.13 -5.15
CA THR A 3 1.24 3.36 -3.98
C THR A 3 2.00 2.87 -2.76
N THR A 4 1.94 3.64 -1.69
CA THR A 4 2.58 3.27 -0.45
C THR A 4 1.54 2.74 0.52
N ILE A 5 1.83 1.61 1.13
CA ILE A 5 0.99 1.04 2.15
C ILE A 5 1.79 0.81 3.41
N GLU A 6 1.10 0.68 4.53
CA GLU A 6 1.74 0.42 5.81
C GLU A 6 1.29 -0.93 6.31
N ILE A 7 2.27 -1.77 6.64
CA ILE A 7 2.03 -3.10 7.17
C ILE A 7 2.51 -3.09 8.63
N GLY A 8 1.61 -3.39 9.54
CA GLY A 8 1.95 -3.32 10.95
C GLY A 8 2.09 -1.88 11.37
N SER A 9 2.95 -1.62 12.35
CA SER A 9 3.06 -0.29 12.93
C SER A 9 4.25 0.49 12.43
N CYS A 10 5.23 -0.17 11.80
CA CYS A 10 6.47 0.51 11.44
C CYS A 10 6.98 0.20 10.04
N VAL A 11 6.30 -0.65 9.30
CA VAL A 11 6.80 -1.10 8.01
C VAL A 11 5.96 -0.48 6.90
N SER A 12 6.63 0.21 5.98
CA SER A 12 5.98 0.77 4.82
C SER A 12 6.48 0.06 3.58
N VAL A 13 5.58 -0.19 2.64
CA VAL A 13 5.92 -0.83 1.38
C VAL A 13 5.37 0.02 0.24
N GLN A 14 6.21 0.27 -0.75
CA GLN A 14 5.81 0.99 -1.93
C GLN A 14 5.86 0.05 -3.12
N GLY A 15 4.77 -0.01 -3.86
CA GLY A 15 4.70 -0.87 -5.02
C GLY A 15 3.62 -0.42 -5.98
N HIS A 16 3.39 -1.22 -7.01
CA HIS A 16 2.36 -0.91 -7.99
C HIS A 16 0.99 -1.26 -7.42
N PHE A 17 0.07 -0.33 -7.55
CA PHE A 17 -1.30 -0.55 -7.10
C PHE A 17 -1.91 -1.73 -7.83
N VAL A 18 -2.46 -2.66 -7.08
CA VAL A 18 -3.14 -3.82 -7.64
C VAL A 18 -4.65 -3.68 -7.47
N ARG A 19 -5.10 -3.53 -6.22
CA ARG A 19 -6.52 -3.37 -5.97
C ARG A 19 -6.75 -2.83 -4.57
N ARG A 20 -7.91 -2.28 -4.37
CA ARG A 20 -8.35 -1.83 -3.06
C ARG A 20 -9.46 -2.75 -2.58
N HIS A 21 -9.37 -3.13 -1.33
CA HIS A 21 -10.33 -4.03 -0.72
C HIS A 21 -11.46 -3.25 -0.07
N ALA A 22 -12.58 -3.93 0.17
CA ALA A 22 -13.76 -3.29 0.73
C ALA A 22 -13.51 -2.75 2.13
N ASN A 23 -12.58 -3.33 2.86
CA ASN A 23 -12.29 -2.88 4.22
C ASN A 23 -11.32 -1.69 4.26
N GLY A 24 -10.96 -1.15 3.10
CA GLY A 24 -10.05 -0.02 3.02
C GLY A 24 -8.60 -0.38 2.84
N MET A 25 -8.27 -1.65 2.92
CA MET A 25 -6.90 -2.09 2.69
C MET A 25 -6.56 -2.02 1.21
N VAL A 26 -5.27 -1.93 0.92
CA VAL A 26 -4.80 -1.84 -0.46
C VAL A 26 -3.72 -2.89 -0.67
N THR A 27 -3.76 -3.53 -1.83
CA THR A 27 -2.74 -4.49 -2.24
C THR A 27 -1.85 -3.83 -3.28
N VAL A 28 -0.55 -3.94 -3.06
CA VAL A 28 0.44 -3.47 -4.03
C VAL A 28 1.34 -4.63 -4.40
N ARG A 29 1.93 -4.53 -5.57
CA ARG A 29 2.88 -5.53 -6.05
C ARG A 29 4.27 -4.94 -6.10
N VAL A 30 5.21 -5.68 -5.52
CA VAL A 30 6.63 -5.33 -5.57
C VAL A 30 7.35 -6.50 -6.21
N GLY A 31 7.72 -6.33 -7.48
CA GLY A 31 8.31 -7.44 -8.24
C GLY A 31 7.32 -8.59 -8.35
N ASP A 32 7.66 -9.72 -7.76
CA ASP A 32 6.81 -10.90 -7.78
C ASP A 32 5.98 -11.05 -6.50
N GLN A 33 6.10 -10.12 -5.59
CA GLN A 33 5.46 -10.23 -4.28
C GLN A 33 4.27 -9.30 -4.19
N LEU A 34 3.22 -9.77 -3.52
CA LEU A 34 2.06 -8.96 -3.24
C LEU A 34 2.02 -8.65 -1.75
N TYR A 35 1.71 -7.42 -1.44
CA TYR A 35 1.60 -6.97 -0.06
C TYR A 35 0.28 -6.25 0.11
N THR A 36 -0.36 -6.51 1.23
CA THR A 36 -1.63 -5.86 1.56
C THR A 36 -1.47 -5.14 2.89
N GLY A 37 -1.89 -3.89 2.91
CA GLY A 37 -1.81 -3.10 4.12
C GLY A 37 -2.67 -1.87 4.02
N HIS A 38 -2.55 -1.02 5.03
CA HIS A 38 -3.29 0.23 5.04
C HIS A 38 -2.65 1.22 4.09
N PRO A 39 -3.44 1.92 3.27
CA PRO A 39 -2.88 2.93 2.39
C PRO A 39 -2.31 4.09 3.21
N VAL A 40 -1.10 4.49 2.85
CA VAL A 40 -0.50 5.65 3.46
C VAL A 40 -0.78 6.83 2.56
N ASN A 41 -1.51 7.79 3.06
CA ASN A 41 -1.87 8.95 2.28
C ASN A 41 -0.82 10.04 2.45
N ALA A 42 0.40 9.70 2.09
CA ALA A 42 1.51 10.62 2.26
C ALA A 42 1.33 11.89 1.46
N ALA A 43 0.70 11.75 0.30
CA ALA A 43 0.47 12.92 -0.54
C ALA A 43 -0.44 13.93 0.13
N ALA A 44 -1.35 13.45 0.94
CA ALA A 44 -2.26 14.34 1.65
C ALA A 44 -1.55 15.09 2.76
N ALA A 45 -0.42 14.60 3.17
CA ALA A 45 0.36 15.27 4.20
C ALA A 45 1.13 16.47 3.65
N ALA A 46 1.23 16.57 2.37
CA ALA A 46 1.96 17.65 1.75
C ALA A 46 1.20 18.96 1.78
#